data_19855800bec45decb691329e8b1cd90a
#
_entry.id   19855800bec45decb691329e8b1cd90a
#
_cell.length_a   1.000
_cell.length_b   1.000
_cell.length_c   1.000
_cell.angle_alpha   90.00
_cell.angle_beta   90.00
_cell.angle_gamma   90.00
#
_symmetry.space_group_name_H-M   'P 1'
#
loop_
_entity.id
_entity.type
_entity.pdbx_description
1 polymer ?
#
loop_
_entity_poly.entity_id
_entity_poly.type
_entity_poly.pdbx_seq_one_letter_code
_entity_poly.pdbx_strand_id
1 'polypeptide(L)'
;MSFTLAVLTLALFLSPLGQSAVNSWLKNKFINDFDVELSVGALFINPVGITSFTDFLIRDHRNDTLIFVDYFEFESYHFGDLISNSIHLGDVTVDSLFLNLVKYKEEDQSNLDIFIKKVKPDNTKLRRLSASTIQLNESKVQFLDLNKADSTKLLFSNINTRLDDLNFNLNNFSTSIEETSFYADHQNVQVTALESLCFFNSGRAEFQNLRLVTPHSQFTTDILMRYSKNGLRNIYEDVFIEAEVQESFIGLQDLHFLVPNLLSTETIFMDQLVFSGTPSQFSIDSFRLNYEKSNFLGSFYLNSSSSFKLTIQEFSLNPKDIETLFPSLEKSSIDFLKRFEKTNISGTLASQSANHKLNLLVDSRLGPLQFNFDFFQKGSQMNPFYKGQI
;
A
#
# COMPACT_ATOMS: atom_id res chain seq x y z
N MET A 1 7.58 -56.43 18.03
CA MET A 1 8.50 -55.57 18.78
C MET A 1 8.78 -54.18 18.11
N SER A 2 8.85 -54.07 16.76
CA SER A 2 9.05 -52.81 16.10
C SER A 2 7.84 -51.82 16.11
N PHE A 3 6.61 -52.38 16.05
CA PHE A 3 5.39 -51.54 16.02
C PHE A 3 5.13 -50.88 17.41
N THR A 4 5.28 -51.62 18.49
CA THR A 4 5.15 -51.10 19.85
C THR A 4 6.18 -50.06 20.18
N LEU A 5 7.45 -50.22 19.69
CA LEU A 5 8.49 -49.20 19.85
C LEU A 5 8.19 -47.95 19.07
N ALA A 6 7.66 -48.07 17.83
CA ALA A 6 7.28 -46.93 17.01
C ALA A 6 6.12 -46.16 17.64
N VAL A 7 5.09 -46.84 18.15
CA VAL A 7 3.97 -46.23 18.88
C VAL A 7 4.43 -45.51 20.12
N LEU A 8 5.36 -46.12 20.92
CA LEU A 8 5.91 -45.54 22.13
C LEU A 8 6.75 -44.27 21.80
N THR A 9 7.56 -44.33 20.73
CA THR A 9 8.38 -43.20 20.28
C THR A 9 7.47 -42.06 19.82
N LEU A 10 6.42 -42.34 19.05
CA LEU A 10 5.43 -41.38 18.62
C LEU A 10 4.69 -40.77 19.81
N ALA A 11 4.24 -41.58 20.76
CA ALA A 11 3.56 -41.13 21.97
C ALA A 11 4.47 -40.24 22.84
N LEU A 12 5.76 -40.53 22.89
CA LEU A 12 6.75 -39.74 23.63
C LEU A 12 7.00 -38.41 22.92
N PHE A 13 7.11 -38.42 21.61
CA PHE A 13 7.28 -37.22 20.80
C PHE A 13 6.05 -36.27 20.87
N LEU A 14 4.86 -36.84 20.90
CA LEU A 14 3.58 -36.11 21.03
C LEU A 14 3.25 -35.73 22.48
N SER A 15 4.02 -36.23 23.45
CA SER A 15 3.83 -35.86 24.86
C SER A 15 4.28 -34.40 25.13
N PRO A 16 3.77 -33.76 26.19
CA PRO A 16 4.21 -32.41 26.59
C PRO A 16 5.75 -32.32 26.82
N LEU A 17 6.38 -33.38 27.26
CA LEU A 17 7.83 -33.45 27.43
C LEU A 17 8.56 -33.47 26.08
N GLY A 18 8.08 -34.24 25.11
CA GLY A 18 8.66 -34.27 23.77
C GLY A 18 8.50 -32.95 23.06
N GLN A 19 7.34 -32.33 23.15
CA GLN A 19 7.05 -31.01 22.56
C GLN A 19 7.89 -29.91 23.20
N SER A 20 8.10 -29.94 24.54
CA SER A 20 9.00 -29.04 25.24
C SER A 20 10.47 -29.21 24.79
N ALA A 21 10.91 -30.45 24.54
CA ALA A 21 12.25 -30.71 24.01
C ALA A 21 12.44 -30.17 22.60
N VAL A 22 11.44 -30.32 21.71
CA VAL A 22 11.45 -29.75 20.36
C VAL A 22 11.46 -28.22 20.40
N ASN A 23 10.66 -27.61 21.28
CA ASN A 23 10.65 -26.17 21.49
C ASN A 23 12.02 -25.64 21.93
N SER A 24 12.64 -26.32 22.92
CA SER A 24 13.99 -25.96 23.41
C SER A 24 15.05 -26.13 22.33
N TRP A 25 14.96 -27.18 21.53
CA TRP A 25 15.85 -27.39 20.39
C TRP A 25 15.71 -26.29 19.32
N LEU A 26 14.48 -25.91 18.96
CA LEU A 26 14.21 -24.80 18.02
C LEU A 26 14.83 -23.49 18.52
N LYS A 27 14.57 -23.11 19.78
CA LYS A 27 15.14 -21.90 20.37
C LYS A 27 16.67 -21.88 20.28
N ASN A 28 17.30 -22.98 20.72
CA ASN A 28 18.76 -23.09 20.71
C ASN A 28 19.32 -23.06 19.28
N LYS A 29 18.64 -23.69 18.33
CA LYS A 29 19.03 -23.68 16.92
C LYS A 29 18.98 -22.29 16.32
N PHE A 30 17.90 -21.52 16.57
CA PHE A 30 17.80 -20.16 16.08
C PHE A 30 18.87 -19.23 16.67
N ILE A 31 19.13 -19.33 17.96
CA ILE A 31 20.20 -18.56 18.61
C ILE A 31 21.57 -18.93 18.04
N ASN A 32 21.89 -20.23 17.93
CA ASN A 32 23.22 -20.69 17.50
C ASN A 32 23.48 -20.50 16.01
N ASP A 33 22.46 -20.71 15.16
CA ASP A 33 22.63 -20.67 13.69
C ASP A 33 22.46 -19.26 13.13
N PHE A 34 21.64 -18.41 13.75
CA PHE A 34 21.23 -17.11 13.19
C PHE A 34 21.51 -15.91 14.11
N ASP A 35 21.98 -16.13 15.35
CA ASP A 35 22.14 -15.06 16.34
C ASP A 35 20.84 -14.23 16.50
N VAL A 36 19.70 -14.92 16.57
CA VAL A 36 18.36 -14.36 16.68
C VAL A 36 17.67 -14.93 17.90
N GLU A 37 17.16 -14.06 18.76
CA GLU A 37 16.38 -14.48 19.93
C GLU A 37 14.97 -14.85 19.50
N LEU A 38 14.65 -16.13 19.63
CA LEU A 38 13.33 -16.71 19.39
C LEU A 38 12.73 -17.15 20.72
N SER A 39 11.52 -16.72 21.01
CA SER A 39 10.70 -17.23 22.11
C SER A 39 9.41 -17.86 21.54
N VAL A 40 9.07 -19.02 22.06
CA VAL A 40 7.82 -19.74 21.74
C VAL A 40 7.21 -20.15 23.07
N GLY A 41 5.96 -19.82 23.32
CA GLY A 41 5.23 -20.20 24.53
C GLY A 41 4.99 -21.70 24.55
N ALA A 42 4.13 -22.19 23.69
CA ALA A 42 3.85 -23.61 23.52
C ALA A 42 3.99 -24.02 22.06
N LEU A 43 4.43 -25.24 21.86
CA LEU A 43 4.42 -25.95 20.57
C LEU A 43 3.51 -27.16 20.70
N PHE A 44 2.59 -27.32 19.80
CA PHE A 44 1.74 -28.50 19.72
C PHE A 44 1.84 -29.12 18.32
N ILE A 45 2.12 -30.40 18.27
CA ILE A 45 2.19 -31.18 17.03
C ILE A 45 1.13 -32.27 17.08
N ASN A 46 0.18 -32.23 16.15
CA ASN A 46 -0.86 -33.24 16.04
C ASN A 46 -0.40 -34.39 15.12
N PRO A 47 -0.74 -35.66 15.43
CA PRO A 47 -0.46 -36.82 14.56
C PRO A 47 -1.03 -36.72 13.15
N VAL A 48 -2.03 -35.87 12.94
CA VAL A 48 -2.68 -35.66 11.61
C VAL A 48 -1.94 -34.65 10.75
N GLY A 49 -0.83 -34.07 11.23
CA GLY A 49 0.00 -33.14 10.47
C GLY A 49 -0.23 -31.66 10.78
N ILE A 50 -1.09 -31.34 11.75
CA ILE A 50 -1.30 -29.95 12.18
C ILE A 50 -0.23 -29.60 13.24
N THR A 51 0.43 -28.48 13.03
CA THR A 51 1.41 -27.93 13.99
C THR A 51 0.99 -26.52 14.37
N SER A 52 0.94 -26.24 15.67
CA SER A 52 0.60 -24.91 16.17
C SER A 52 1.61 -24.42 17.21
N PHE A 53 1.74 -23.10 17.26
CA PHE A 53 2.58 -22.35 18.21
C PHE A 53 1.75 -21.28 18.88
N THR A 54 2.02 -21.00 20.14
CA THR A 54 1.51 -19.82 20.84
C THR A 54 2.66 -18.91 21.27
N ASP A 55 2.36 -17.62 21.41
CA ASP A 55 3.32 -16.62 21.91
C ASP A 55 4.66 -16.65 21.15
N PHE A 56 4.59 -16.74 19.84
CA PHE A 56 5.78 -16.74 19.00
C PHE A 56 6.35 -15.31 18.91
N LEU A 57 7.57 -15.12 19.40
CA LEU A 57 8.25 -13.83 19.46
C LEU A 57 9.64 -13.91 18.87
N ILE A 58 9.92 -13.03 17.91
CA ILE A 58 11.26 -12.74 17.40
C ILE A 58 11.64 -11.32 17.81
N ARG A 59 12.79 -11.17 18.42
CA ARG A 59 13.38 -9.87 18.76
C ARG A 59 14.38 -9.44 17.70
N ASP A 60 14.49 -8.14 17.51
CA ASP A 60 15.48 -7.56 16.61
C ASP A 60 16.87 -7.40 17.29
N HIS A 61 17.82 -6.79 16.57
CA HIS A 61 19.19 -6.54 17.05
C HIS A 61 19.29 -5.50 18.18
N ARG A 62 18.20 -4.79 18.48
CA ARG A 62 18.08 -3.86 19.62
C ARG A 62 17.28 -4.47 20.78
N ASN A 63 16.94 -5.74 20.67
CA ASN A 63 16.12 -6.47 21.65
C ASN A 63 14.66 -5.98 21.73
N ASP A 64 14.19 -5.23 20.71
CA ASP A 64 12.80 -4.86 20.56
C ASP A 64 12.02 -5.94 19.79
N THR A 65 10.69 -5.93 19.92
CA THR A 65 9.85 -6.84 19.16
C THR A 65 9.99 -6.56 17.67
N LEU A 66 10.39 -7.55 16.87
CA LEU A 66 10.33 -7.53 15.42
C LEU A 66 9.04 -8.19 14.91
N ILE A 67 8.80 -9.42 15.37
CA ILE A 67 7.63 -10.21 15.02
C ILE A 67 7.05 -10.80 16.31
N PHE A 68 5.76 -10.63 16.50
CA PHE A 68 4.99 -11.32 17.52
C PHE A 68 3.74 -11.93 16.89
N VAL A 69 3.41 -13.17 17.25
CA VAL A 69 2.20 -13.87 16.84
C VAL A 69 1.63 -14.55 18.07
N ASP A 70 0.36 -14.27 18.35
CA ASP A 70 -0.32 -14.90 19.47
C ASP A 70 -0.58 -16.38 19.20
N TYR A 71 -1.15 -16.71 18.05
CA TYR A 71 -1.40 -18.06 17.59
C TYR A 71 -1.02 -18.23 16.13
N PHE A 72 -0.27 -19.28 15.84
CA PHE A 72 0.14 -19.68 14.50
C PHE A 72 -0.09 -21.18 14.32
N GLU A 73 -0.85 -21.55 13.31
CA GLU A 73 -1.15 -22.94 12.98
C GLU A 73 -0.91 -23.18 11.50
N PHE A 74 -0.40 -24.33 11.15
CA PHE A 74 -0.27 -24.74 9.77
C PHE A 74 -0.45 -26.25 9.61
N GLU A 75 -0.97 -26.64 8.45
CA GLU A 75 -1.01 -28.02 8.01
C GLU A 75 0.27 -28.37 7.24
N SER A 76 0.88 -29.50 7.58
CA SER A 76 1.99 -30.07 6.84
C SER A 76 1.72 -31.54 6.55
N TYR A 77 1.54 -31.84 5.29
CA TYR A 77 1.24 -33.20 4.84
C TYR A 77 2.43 -34.14 4.91
N HIS A 78 3.66 -33.61 4.92
CA HIS A 78 4.88 -34.40 4.96
C HIS A 78 5.91 -33.76 5.90
N PHE A 79 6.19 -34.36 7.02
CA PHE A 79 7.25 -33.93 7.95
C PHE A 79 8.63 -33.79 7.26
N GLY A 80 8.87 -34.58 6.20
CA GLY A 80 10.08 -34.50 5.39
C GLY A 80 10.22 -33.17 4.63
N ASP A 81 9.12 -32.49 4.35
CA ASP A 81 9.13 -31.21 3.61
C ASP A 81 9.69 -30.08 4.45
N LEU A 82 9.52 -30.11 5.76
CA LEU A 82 10.11 -29.13 6.70
C LEU A 82 11.67 -29.20 6.75
N ILE A 83 12.23 -30.35 6.32
CA ILE A 83 13.68 -30.58 6.25
C ILE A 83 14.18 -30.46 4.81
N SER A 84 13.28 -30.46 3.86
CA SER A 84 13.59 -30.38 2.43
C SER A 84 13.85 -28.93 1.99
N ASN A 85 14.41 -28.78 0.79
CA ASN A 85 14.60 -27.46 0.17
C ASN A 85 13.28 -26.86 -0.38
N SER A 86 12.16 -27.57 -0.22
CA SER A 86 10.84 -27.17 -0.68
C SER A 86 9.84 -27.43 0.44
N ILE A 87 9.21 -26.38 0.95
CA ILE A 87 8.22 -26.44 2.01
C ILE A 87 6.85 -26.26 1.35
N HIS A 88 5.98 -27.23 1.55
CA HIS A 88 4.58 -27.17 1.11
C HIS A 88 3.69 -27.20 2.35
N LEU A 89 3.00 -26.09 2.59
CA LEU A 89 2.02 -25.96 3.64
C LEU A 89 0.60 -26.10 3.04
N GLY A 90 -0.30 -26.71 3.78
CA GLY A 90 -1.73 -26.63 3.50
C GLY A 90 -2.29 -25.28 3.91
N ASP A 91 -3.29 -25.31 4.76
CA ASP A 91 -3.87 -24.10 5.32
C ASP A 91 -3.01 -23.59 6.48
N VAL A 92 -2.84 -22.26 6.52
CA VAL A 92 -2.07 -21.55 7.54
C VAL A 92 -2.97 -20.52 8.20
N THR A 93 -3.07 -20.54 9.52
CA THR A 93 -3.79 -19.53 10.31
C THR A 93 -2.80 -18.77 11.19
N VAL A 94 -2.93 -17.46 11.19
CA VAL A 94 -2.09 -16.55 11.98
C VAL A 94 -2.99 -15.54 12.69
N ASP A 95 -3.08 -15.64 14.02
CA ASP A 95 -3.88 -14.72 14.81
C ASP A 95 -3.00 -13.70 15.51
N SER A 96 -3.43 -12.45 15.47
CA SER A 96 -2.79 -11.32 16.17
C SER A 96 -1.30 -11.16 15.83
N LEU A 97 -0.94 -11.27 14.54
CA LEU A 97 0.41 -10.93 14.09
C LEU A 97 0.70 -9.45 14.36
N PHE A 98 1.78 -9.17 15.06
CA PHE A 98 2.38 -7.84 15.14
C PHE A 98 3.74 -7.83 14.45
N LEU A 99 3.84 -7.11 13.35
CA LEU A 99 5.08 -6.87 12.62
C LEU A 99 5.55 -5.43 12.86
N ASN A 100 6.71 -5.27 13.51
CA ASN A 100 7.26 -3.98 13.89
C ASN A 100 8.53 -3.67 13.09
N LEU A 101 8.39 -2.89 12.04
CA LEU A 101 9.45 -2.50 11.12
C LEU A 101 10.02 -1.14 11.53
N VAL A 102 11.21 -1.13 12.11
CA VAL A 102 11.87 0.07 12.63
C VAL A 102 13.18 0.31 11.91
N LYS A 103 13.36 1.52 11.41
CA LYS A 103 14.66 2.05 11.03
C LYS A 103 15.15 2.95 12.16
N TYR A 104 16.11 2.46 12.92
CA TYR A 104 16.63 3.16 14.10
C TYR A 104 17.45 4.38 13.72
N LYS A 105 17.61 5.29 14.67
CA LYS A 105 18.40 6.49 14.50
C LYS A 105 19.84 6.13 14.14
N GLU A 106 20.40 6.81 13.14
CA GLU A 106 21.76 6.60 12.62
C GLU A 106 21.98 5.23 11.93
N GLU A 107 20.91 4.47 11.66
CA GLU A 107 20.98 3.24 10.90
C GLU A 107 20.43 3.44 9.48
N ASP A 108 21.14 2.88 8.47
CA ASP A 108 20.71 2.93 7.06
C ASP A 108 19.71 1.83 6.71
N GLN A 109 19.64 0.78 7.53
CA GLN A 109 18.83 -0.41 7.32
C GLN A 109 17.74 -0.52 8.36
N SER A 110 16.60 -1.12 7.97
CA SER A 110 15.57 -1.49 8.94
C SER A 110 15.98 -2.71 9.76
N ASN A 111 15.33 -2.88 10.91
CA ASN A 111 15.51 -4.09 11.73
C ASN A 111 15.17 -5.37 10.95
N LEU A 112 14.19 -5.33 10.04
CA LEU A 112 13.86 -6.45 9.14
C LEU A 112 15.00 -6.76 8.15
N ASP A 113 15.64 -5.73 7.56
CA ASP A 113 16.78 -5.93 6.65
C ASP A 113 17.94 -6.63 7.35
N ILE A 114 18.21 -6.23 8.61
CA ILE A 114 19.25 -6.82 9.45
C ILE A 114 18.89 -8.27 9.79
N PHE A 115 17.64 -8.52 10.18
CA PHE A 115 17.13 -9.86 10.46
C PHE A 115 17.26 -10.79 9.23
N ILE A 116 16.78 -10.34 8.06
CA ILE A 116 16.86 -11.13 6.83
C ILE A 116 18.31 -11.48 6.49
N LYS A 117 19.26 -10.56 6.70
CA LYS A 117 20.68 -10.83 6.46
C LYS A 117 21.24 -11.90 7.40
N LYS A 118 20.82 -11.91 8.68
CA LYS A 118 21.22 -12.92 9.64
C LYS A 118 20.65 -14.30 9.30
N VAL A 119 19.37 -14.35 8.93
CA VAL A 119 18.67 -15.62 8.66
C VAL A 119 18.95 -16.16 7.25
N LYS A 120 19.49 -15.34 6.35
CA LYS A 120 19.82 -15.73 4.98
C LYS A 120 21.35 -15.92 4.83
N PRO A 121 21.94 -17.03 5.31
CA PRO A 121 23.31 -17.34 4.98
C PRO A 121 23.44 -17.60 3.47
N ASP A 122 24.62 -17.33 2.89
CA ASP A 122 24.92 -17.43 1.46
C ASP A 122 24.61 -18.80 0.80
N ASN A 123 24.23 -19.79 1.60
CA ASN A 123 23.93 -21.18 1.21
C ASN A 123 22.50 -21.63 1.54
N THR A 124 21.53 -20.74 1.74
CA THR A 124 20.16 -21.19 2.01
C THR A 124 19.59 -21.96 0.82
N LYS A 125 19.31 -23.21 1.08
CA LYS A 125 18.78 -24.18 0.11
C LYS A 125 17.26 -24.12 -0.06
N LEU A 126 16.55 -23.20 0.64
CA LEU A 126 15.12 -23.06 0.45
C LEU A 126 14.84 -22.56 -0.98
N ARG A 127 14.39 -23.47 -1.82
CA ARG A 127 14.10 -23.18 -3.22
C ARG A 127 12.65 -22.85 -3.48
N ARG A 128 11.76 -23.38 -2.66
CA ARG A 128 10.32 -23.20 -2.83
C ARG A 128 9.60 -23.20 -1.49
N LEU A 129 8.68 -22.27 -1.32
CA LEU A 129 7.69 -22.22 -0.25
C LEU A 129 6.33 -22.04 -0.91
N SER A 130 5.37 -22.89 -0.58
CA SER A 130 3.99 -22.73 -1.01
C SER A 130 3.03 -22.97 0.14
N ALA A 131 1.87 -22.31 0.10
CA ALA A 131 0.76 -22.56 0.98
C ALA A 131 -0.54 -22.51 0.18
N SER A 132 -1.49 -23.39 0.53
CA SER A 132 -2.80 -23.38 -0.12
C SER A 132 -3.58 -22.13 0.24
N THR A 133 -3.70 -21.86 1.53
CA THR A 133 -4.36 -20.66 2.07
C THR A 133 -3.55 -20.14 3.25
N ILE A 134 -3.42 -18.81 3.34
CA ILE A 134 -2.92 -18.14 4.56
C ILE A 134 -4.01 -17.19 5.04
N GLN A 135 -4.48 -17.39 6.24
CA GLN A 135 -5.43 -16.51 6.90
C GLN A 135 -4.74 -15.73 8.01
N LEU A 136 -4.73 -14.40 7.90
CA LEU A 136 -4.33 -13.50 8.98
C LEU A 136 -5.58 -12.90 9.61
N ASN A 137 -5.65 -12.95 10.94
CA ASN A 137 -6.74 -12.38 11.72
C ASN A 137 -6.20 -11.34 12.70
N GLU A 138 -6.89 -10.21 12.81
CA GLU A 138 -6.63 -9.15 13.78
C GLU A 138 -5.15 -8.69 13.85
N SER A 139 -4.49 -8.75 12.71
CA SER A 139 -3.06 -8.48 12.60
C SER A 139 -2.74 -6.99 12.56
N LYS A 140 -1.48 -6.65 12.82
CA LYS A 140 -1.00 -5.28 12.90
C LYS A 140 0.39 -5.15 12.31
N VAL A 141 0.60 -4.12 11.48
CA VAL A 141 1.90 -3.80 10.88
C VAL A 141 2.24 -2.35 11.18
N GLN A 142 3.43 -2.11 11.73
CA GLN A 142 3.96 -0.79 12.02
C GLN A 142 5.24 -0.54 11.22
N PHE A 143 5.36 0.64 10.63
CA PHE A 143 6.60 1.17 10.06
C PHE A 143 7.00 2.43 10.81
N LEU A 144 8.23 2.49 11.27
CA LEU A 144 8.77 3.62 12.00
C LEU A 144 10.15 3.99 11.48
N ASP A 145 10.33 5.20 10.97
CA ASP A 145 11.64 5.74 10.58
C ASP A 145 12.06 6.83 11.57
N LEU A 146 13.02 6.51 12.45
CA LEU A 146 13.52 7.40 13.50
C LEU A 146 14.58 8.39 12.99
N ASN A 147 15.02 8.28 11.72
CA ASN A 147 15.97 9.22 11.11
C ASN A 147 15.28 10.47 10.56
N LYS A 148 13.96 10.45 10.39
CA LYS A 148 13.19 11.60 9.91
C LYS A 148 12.81 12.52 11.07
N ALA A 149 12.81 13.84 10.83
CA ALA A 149 12.50 14.87 11.84
C ALA A 149 11.09 14.70 12.41
N ASP A 150 10.12 14.37 11.54
CA ASP A 150 8.82 13.86 11.93
C ASP A 150 8.89 12.35 11.76
N SER A 151 9.16 11.62 12.86
CA SER A 151 9.21 10.17 12.83
C SER A 151 7.98 9.63 12.11
N THR A 152 8.14 9.31 10.83
CA THR A 152 7.01 8.85 9.99
C THR A 152 6.58 7.51 10.53
N LYS A 153 5.47 7.52 11.24
CA LYS A 153 4.83 6.31 11.76
C LYS A 153 3.68 5.96 10.84
N LEU A 154 3.82 4.86 10.11
CA LEU A 154 2.69 4.24 9.43
C LEU A 154 2.24 3.05 10.26
N LEU A 155 0.98 3.02 10.59
CA LEU A 155 0.37 1.96 11.37
C LEU A 155 -0.85 1.45 10.62
N PHE A 156 -0.87 0.15 10.39
CA PHE A 156 -2.00 -0.58 9.85
C PHE A 156 -2.49 -1.55 10.92
N SER A 157 -3.73 -1.43 11.31
CA SER A 157 -4.35 -2.24 12.37
C SER A 157 -5.60 -2.97 11.88
N ASN A 158 -6.05 -3.94 12.67
CA ASN A 158 -7.21 -4.77 12.35
C ASN A 158 -7.10 -5.41 10.94
N ILE A 159 -5.89 -5.86 10.60
CA ILE A 159 -5.65 -6.51 9.31
C ILE A 159 -6.25 -7.91 9.38
N ASN A 160 -7.25 -8.13 8.54
CA ASN A 160 -7.80 -9.43 8.26
C ASN A 160 -7.60 -9.69 6.77
N THR A 161 -6.98 -10.80 6.42
CA THR A 161 -6.72 -11.13 5.01
C THR A 161 -6.67 -12.62 4.80
N ARG A 162 -7.13 -13.04 3.63
CA ARG A 162 -6.95 -14.37 3.09
C ARG A 162 -6.07 -14.28 1.85
N LEU A 163 -4.99 -15.05 1.86
CA LEU A 163 -4.09 -15.20 0.72
C LEU A 163 -4.22 -16.64 0.21
N ASP A 164 -4.60 -16.81 -1.05
CA ASP A 164 -4.72 -18.12 -1.66
C ASP A 164 -3.56 -18.37 -2.64
N ASP A 165 -3.20 -19.63 -2.82
CA ASP A 165 -2.19 -20.09 -3.78
C ASP A 165 -0.84 -19.39 -3.64
N LEU A 166 -0.39 -19.18 -2.40
CA LEU A 166 0.92 -18.59 -2.17
C LEU A 166 2.02 -19.48 -2.73
N ASN A 167 2.85 -18.90 -3.57
CA ASN A 167 3.98 -19.59 -4.19
C ASN A 167 5.21 -18.66 -4.19
N PHE A 168 6.21 -19.04 -3.43
CA PHE A 168 7.52 -18.41 -3.44
C PHE A 168 8.56 -19.35 -4.03
N ASN A 169 9.25 -18.92 -5.05
CA ASN A 169 10.28 -19.69 -5.74
C ASN A 169 11.47 -18.78 -6.05
N LEU A 170 12.57 -18.93 -5.30
CA LEU A 170 13.86 -18.24 -5.44
C LEU A 170 13.77 -16.72 -5.67
N ASN A 171 13.18 -16.28 -6.76
CA ASN A 171 13.08 -14.87 -7.18
C ASN A 171 11.66 -14.44 -7.53
N ASN A 172 10.71 -15.37 -7.49
CA ASN A 172 9.32 -15.10 -7.83
C ASN A 172 8.42 -15.37 -6.65
N PHE A 173 7.48 -14.47 -6.43
CA PHE A 173 6.41 -14.61 -5.46
C PHE A 173 5.09 -14.38 -6.18
N SER A 174 4.10 -15.22 -5.92
CA SER A 174 2.73 -15.03 -6.40
C SER A 174 1.72 -15.45 -5.34
N THR A 175 0.59 -14.76 -5.30
CA THR A 175 -0.55 -15.09 -4.45
C THR A 175 -1.78 -14.37 -4.95
N SER A 176 -2.97 -14.90 -4.66
CA SER A 176 -4.22 -14.15 -4.71
C SER A 176 -4.50 -13.54 -3.34
N ILE A 177 -4.75 -12.24 -3.31
CA ILE A 177 -5.23 -11.53 -2.12
C ILE A 177 -6.75 -11.52 -2.18
N GLU A 178 -7.39 -12.11 -1.16
CA GLU A 178 -8.83 -12.20 -1.03
C GLU A 178 -9.28 -11.61 0.31
N GLU A 179 -10.47 -11.02 0.33
CA GLU A 179 -11.17 -10.61 1.55
C GLU A 179 -10.30 -9.77 2.54
N THR A 180 -9.38 -8.97 2.01
CA THR A 180 -8.49 -8.16 2.86
C THR A 180 -9.19 -6.91 3.33
N SER A 181 -9.15 -6.67 4.65
CA SER A 181 -9.60 -5.43 5.28
C SER A 181 -8.58 -4.96 6.32
N PHE A 182 -8.47 -3.65 6.50
CA PHE A 182 -7.58 -3.04 7.49
C PHE A 182 -7.93 -1.59 7.77
N TYR A 183 -7.36 -1.04 8.82
CA TYR A 183 -7.43 0.37 9.15
C TYR A 183 -6.05 1.02 9.03
N ALA A 184 -5.94 2.08 8.23
CA ALA A 184 -4.74 2.90 8.10
C ALA A 184 -4.80 4.04 9.10
N ASP A 185 -4.21 3.84 10.28
CA ASP A 185 -4.41 4.69 11.46
C ASP A 185 -3.97 6.15 11.22
N HIS A 186 -2.84 6.37 10.54
CA HIS A 186 -2.33 7.71 10.30
C HIS A 186 -3.21 8.50 9.32
N GLN A 187 -3.74 7.85 8.30
CA GLN A 187 -4.61 8.44 7.31
C GLN A 187 -6.08 8.52 7.78
N ASN A 188 -6.41 7.83 8.86
CA ASN A 188 -7.77 7.66 9.35
C ASN A 188 -8.71 7.07 8.26
N VAL A 189 -8.20 6.10 7.50
CA VAL A 189 -8.91 5.46 6.39
C VAL A 189 -9.12 3.99 6.70
N GLN A 190 -10.37 3.55 6.61
CA GLN A 190 -10.72 2.13 6.67
C GLN A 190 -10.75 1.56 5.26
N VAL A 191 -9.95 0.55 4.98
CA VAL A 191 -10.10 -0.29 3.80
C VAL A 191 -11.00 -1.46 4.18
N THR A 192 -12.16 -1.57 3.52
CA THR A 192 -13.16 -2.60 3.78
C THR A 192 -12.97 -3.83 2.92
N ALA A 193 -12.39 -3.67 1.73
CA ALA A 193 -11.96 -4.77 0.87
C ALA A 193 -10.74 -4.36 0.05
N LEU A 194 -9.79 -5.28 -0.08
CA LEU A 194 -8.70 -5.23 -1.04
C LEU A 194 -8.52 -6.64 -1.60
N GLU A 195 -8.59 -6.75 -2.91
CA GLU A 195 -8.50 -7.99 -3.67
C GLU A 195 -7.53 -7.78 -4.83
N SER A 196 -6.69 -8.74 -5.14
CA SER A 196 -5.78 -8.68 -6.30
C SER A 196 -5.05 -9.99 -6.54
N LEU A 197 -4.72 -10.28 -7.78
CA LEU A 197 -3.70 -11.27 -8.14
C LEU A 197 -2.33 -10.59 -8.12
N CYS A 198 -1.43 -11.07 -7.28
CA CYS A 198 -0.13 -10.47 -7.05
C CYS A 198 1.01 -11.32 -7.59
N PHE A 199 1.92 -10.68 -8.33
CA PHE A 199 3.15 -11.28 -8.83
C PHE A 199 4.34 -10.36 -8.54
N PHE A 200 5.39 -10.90 -7.95
CA PHE A 200 6.60 -10.16 -7.63
C PHE A 200 7.84 -10.92 -8.07
N ASN A 201 8.83 -10.18 -8.58
CA ASN A 201 10.17 -10.69 -8.80
C ASN A 201 11.23 -9.62 -8.51
N SER A 202 12.48 -9.87 -8.84
CA SER A 202 13.58 -8.94 -8.53
C SER A 202 13.54 -7.58 -9.24
N GLY A 203 12.66 -7.39 -10.23
CA GLY A 203 12.56 -6.15 -11.02
C GLY A 203 11.14 -5.71 -11.33
N ARG A 204 10.15 -6.47 -10.90
CA ARG A 204 8.75 -6.24 -11.28
C ARG A 204 7.80 -6.65 -10.16
N ALA A 205 6.79 -5.82 -9.92
CA ALA A 205 5.60 -6.15 -9.15
C ALA A 205 4.36 -5.90 -10.00
N GLU A 206 3.42 -6.81 -10.00
CA GLU A 206 2.12 -6.70 -10.66
C GLU A 206 1.00 -6.94 -9.68
N PHE A 207 -0.01 -6.11 -9.78
CA PHE A 207 -1.31 -6.27 -9.13
C PHE A 207 -2.36 -6.27 -10.23
N GLN A 208 -2.90 -7.44 -10.53
CA GLN A 208 -3.93 -7.59 -11.55
C GLN A 208 -5.31 -7.62 -10.89
N ASN A 209 -6.28 -6.99 -11.51
CA ASN A 209 -7.65 -6.85 -11.01
C ASN A 209 -7.68 -6.29 -9.58
N LEU A 210 -6.79 -5.34 -9.27
CA LEU A 210 -6.77 -4.72 -7.96
C LEU A 210 -8.08 -3.99 -7.72
N ARG A 211 -8.81 -4.43 -6.73
CA ARG A 211 -10.02 -3.79 -6.24
C ARG A 211 -9.80 -3.32 -4.80
N LEU A 212 -9.85 -2.02 -4.58
CA LEU A 212 -9.72 -1.40 -3.27
C LEU A 212 -11.02 -0.68 -2.94
N VAL A 213 -11.61 -0.99 -1.79
CA VAL A 213 -12.88 -0.43 -1.33
C VAL A 213 -12.68 0.19 0.06
N THR A 214 -13.18 1.39 0.20
CA THR A 214 -13.37 2.08 1.49
C THR A 214 -14.87 2.27 1.72
N PRO A 215 -15.35 2.82 2.84
CA PRO A 215 -16.76 3.13 3.02
C PRO A 215 -17.34 4.08 1.97
N HIS A 216 -16.49 4.90 1.32
CA HIS A 216 -16.95 5.97 0.43
C HIS A 216 -16.31 5.95 -0.96
N SER A 217 -15.32 5.09 -1.19
CA SER A 217 -14.61 5.01 -2.46
C SER A 217 -14.44 3.57 -2.93
N GLN A 218 -14.35 3.40 -4.25
CA GLN A 218 -13.95 2.14 -4.85
C GLN A 218 -13.01 2.41 -6.02
N PHE A 219 -11.89 1.72 -6.04
CA PHE A 219 -10.92 1.73 -7.13
C PHE A 219 -10.78 0.35 -7.72
N THR A 220 -10.80 0.30 -9.05
CA THR A 220 -10.50 -0.91 -9.83
C THR A 220 -9.39 -0.56 -10.81
N THR A 221 -8.28 -1.29 -10.77
CA THR A 221 -7.10 -0.98 -11.57
C THR A 221 -6.19 -2.20 -11.73
N ASP A 222 -5.40 -2.19 -12.80
CA ASP A 222 -4.19 -2.99 -12.89
C ASP A 222 -2.99 -2.09 -12.60
N ILE A 223 -2.05 -2.56 -11.79
CA ILE A 223 -0.82 -1.84 -11.46
C ILE A 223 0.38 -2.68 -11.86
N LEU A 224 1.28 -2.09 -12.62
CA LEU A 224 2.58 -2.64 -12.94
C LEU A 224 3.67 -1.73 -12.42
N MET A 225 4.52 -2.26 -11.55
CA MET A 225 5.70 -1.56 -11.04
C MET A 225 6.96 -2.20 -11.63
N ARG A 226 7.89 -1.39 -12.11
CA ARG A 226 9.23 -1.82 -12.54
C ARG A 226 10.28 -1.11 -11.71
N TYR A 227 11.26 -1.87 -11.22
CA TYR A 227 12.31 -1.33 -10.36
C TYR A 227 13.63 -2.10 -10.52
N SER A 228 14.74 -1.45 -10.20
CA SER A 228 16.04 -2.12 -10.10
C SER A 228 16.13 -2.94 -8.82
N LYS A 229 17.10 -3.83 -8.70
CA LYS A 229 17.32 -4.68 -7.51
C LYS A 229 17.37 -3.89 -6.18
N ASN A 230 17.76 -2.62 -6.22
CA ASN A 230 17.81 -1.73 -5.06
C ASN A 230 16.72 -0.66 -5.09
N GLY A 231 15.87 -0.62 -6.12
CA GLY A 231 14.92 0.45 -6.38
C GLY A 231 13.82 0.59 -5.32
N LEU A 232 13.47 -0.51 -4.66
CA LEU A 232 12.48 -0.48 -3.56
C LEU A 232 12.94 0.31 -2.32
N ARG A 233 14.24 0.68 -2.25
CA ARG A 233 14.74 1.54 -1.17
C ARG A 233 14.40 3.02 -1.38
N ASN A 234 14.25 3.43 -2.62
CA ASN A 234 13.86 4.79 -2.99
C ASN A 234 12.68 4.74 -3.97
N ILE A 235 11.50 4.39 -3.43
CA ILE A 235 10.27 4.21 -4.21
C ILE A 235 9.93 5.47 -5.03
N TYR A 236 10.22 6.64 -4.49
CA TYR A 236 9.86 7.91 -5.12
C TYR A 236 10.58 8.17 -6.46
N GLU A 237 11.81 7.68 -6.62
CA GLU A 237 12.63 7.96 -7.80
C GLU A 237 12.89 6.74 -8.67
N ASP A 238 12.96 5.54 -8.05
CA ASP A 238 13.48 4.33 -8.69
C ASP A 238 12.39 3.33 -9.07
N VAL A 239 11.13 3.54 -8.66
CA VAL A 239 10.00 2.67 -9.01
C VAL A 239 9.14 3.34 -10.07
N PHE A 240 9.19 2.79 -11.28
CA PHE A 240 8.31 3.20 -12.37
C PHE A 240 6.98 2.45 -12.27
N ILE A 241 5.89 3.19 -12.23
CA ILE A 241 4.53 2.68 -12.04
C ILE A 241 3.73 2.95 -13.30
N GLU A 242 3.01 1.95 -13.79
CA GLU A 242 1.95 2.05 -14.77
C GLU A 242 0.66 1.59 -14.12
N ALA A 243 -0.39 2.37 -14.24
CA ALA A 243 -1.71 2.02 -13.72
C ALA A 243 -2.81 2.52 -14.66
N GLU A 244 -3.82 1.69 -14.85
CA GLU A 244 -5.02 2.04 -15.58
C GLU A 244 -6.23 1.83 -14.68
N VAL A 245 -6.80 2.95 -14.21
CA VAL A 245 -7.99 2.96 -13.35
C VAL A 245 -9.22 3.00 -14.23
N GLN A 246 -10.18 2.13 -13.96
CA GLN A 246 -11.43 2.00 -14.71
C GLN A 246 -12.61 1.94 -13.75
N GLU A 247 -13.75 2.49 -14.16
CA GLU A 247 -15.04 2.37 -13.45
C GLU A 247 -14.95 2.54 -11.93
N SER A 248 -14.27 3.60 -11.51
CA SER A 248 -13.97 3.87 -10.09
C SER A 248 -14.75 5.09 -9.61
N PHE A 249 -14.90 5.22 -8.30
CA PHE A 249 -15.44 6.42 -7.70
C PHE A 249 -14.70 6.77 -6.41
N ILE A 250 -14.65 8.06 -6.09
CA ILE A 250 -13.99 8.61 -4.91
C ILE A 250 -15.00 9.43 -4.11
N GLY A 251 -15.27 9.03 -2.89
CA GLY A 251 -15.90 9.88 -1.89
C GLY A 251 -14.92 10.94 -1.40
N LEU A 252 -15.26 12.22 -1.54
CA LEU A 252 -14.35 13.31 -1.22
C LEU A 252 -13.93 13.33 0.26
N GLN A 253 -14.73 12.74 1.13
CA GLN A 253 -14.39 12.57 2.54
C GLN A 253 -13.17 11.64 2.77
N ASP A 254 -12.93 10.67 1.91
CA ASP A 254 -11.74 9.81 1.99
C ASP A 254 -10.46 10.55 1.61
N LEU A 255 -10.56 11.74 0.99
CA LEU A 255 -9.43 12.60 0.65
C LEU A 255 -9.08 13.62 1.73
N HIS A 256 -9.78 13.65 2.86
CA HIS A 256 -9.51 14.62 3.94
C HIS A 256 -8.06 14.59 4.44
N PHE A 257 -7.40 13.43 4.43
CA PHE A 257 -6.01 13.33 4.85
C PHE A 257 -5.04 14.01 3.87
N LEU A 258 -5.41 14.15 2.60
CA LEU A 258 -4.64 14.86 1.57
C LEU A 258 -5.02 16.34 1.49
N VAL A 259 -6.32 16.64 1.63
CA VAL A 259 -6.89 17.98 1.49
C VAL A 259 -7.80 18.27 2.68
N PRO A 260 -7.24 18.69 3.84
CA PRO A 260 -8.01 18.85 5.07
C PRO A 260 -9.19 19.83 5.00
N ASN A 261 -9.16 20.77 4.05
CA ASN A 261 -10.22 21.77 3.86
C ASN A 261 -11.31 21.31 2.86
N LEU A 262 -11.23 20.11 2.35
CA LEU A 262 -12.24 19.54 1.47
C LEU A 262 -13.39 19.00 2.34
N LEU A 263 -14.37 19.85 2.64
CA LEU A 263 -15.49 19.53 3.55
C LEU A 263 -16.66 18.83 2.84
N SER A 264 -16.52 18.49 1.58
CA SER A 264 -17.59 17.82 0.81
C SER A 264 -17.66 16.32 1.14
N THR A 265 -18.89 15.82 1.21
CA THR A 265 -19.19 14.37 1.34
C THR A 265 -19.60 13.74 0.02
N GLU A 266 -19.44 14.47 -1.06
CA GLU A 266 -19.85 14.07 -2.40
C GLU A 266 -18.94 12.99 -2.99
N THR A 267 -19.46 12.32 -4.02
CA THR A 267 -18.75 11.26 -4.74
C THR A 267 -18.47 11.70 -6.16
N ILE A 268 -17.22 11.60 -6.58
CA ILE A 268 -16.78 11.83 -7.96
C ILE A 268 -16.56 10.49 -8.64
N PHE A 269 -17.15 10.32 -9.82
CA PHE A 269 -16.96 9.15 -10.66
C PHE A 269 -15.76 9.34 -11.58
N MET A 270 -14.97 8.30 -11.72
CA MET A 270 -13.77 8.25 -12.56
C MET A 270 -13.98 7.13 -13.60
N ASP A 271 -14.22 7.51 -14.85
CA ASP A 271 -14.43 6.53 -15.92
C ASP A 271 -13.09 5.92 -16.36
N GLN A 272 -12.06 6.75 -16.40
CA GLN A 272 -10.73 6.35 -16.86
C GLN A 272 -9.66 7.25 -16.22
N LEU A 273 -8.52 6.65 -15.84
CA LEU A 273 -7.29 7.35 -15.55
C LEU A 273 -6.10 6.47 -15.93
N VAL A 274 -5.22 7.00 -16.78
CA VAL A 274 -3.99 6.32 -17.19
C VAL A 274 -2.79 7.03 -16.58
N PHE A 275 -2.11 6.35 -15.67
CA PHE A 275 -0.95 6.85 -14.94
C PHE A 275 0.33 6.16 -15.43
N SER A 276 1.41 6.92 -15.60
CA SER A 276 2.72 6.37 -15.91
C SER A 276 3.84 7.25 -15.37
N GLY A 277 4.83 6.64 -14.72
CA GLY A 277 6.00 7.35 -14.19
C GLY A 277 6.42 6.89 -12.80
N THR A 278 7.32 7.66 -12.20
CA THR A 278 7.71 7.50 -10.79
C THR A 278 6.88 8.44 -9.92
N PRO A 279 6.73 8.21 -8.61
CA PRO A 279 6.00 9.15 -7.73
C PRO A 279 6.55 10.58 -7.72
N SER A 280 7.83 10.79 -8.08
CA SER A 280 8.45 12.12 -8.19
C SER A 280 8.32 12.75 -9.59
N GLN A 281 8.07 11.94 -10.62
CA GLN A 281 7.95 12.39 -12.01
C GLN A 281 7.00 11.45 -12.76
N PHE A 282 5.80 11.93 -13.06
CA PHE A 282 4.77 11.11 -13.71
C PHE A 282 3.89 11.89 -14.69
N SER A 283 3.21 11.15 -15.54
CA SER A 283 2.10 11.64 -16.36
C SER A 283 0.80 10.92 -15.98
N ILE A 284 -0.28 11.67 -16.08
CA ILE A 284 -1.64 11.15 -16.23
C ILE A 284 -2.05 11.55 -17.64
N ASP A 285 -1.96 10.62 -18.59
CA ASP A 285 -2.11 10.92 -20.01
C ASP A 285 -3.54 11.30 -20.35
N SER A 286 -4.50 10.69 -19.66
CA SER A 286 -5.90 11.09 -19.68
C SER A 286 -6.58 10.76 -18.36
N PHE A 287 -7.46 11.63 -17.92
CA PHE A 287 -8.41 11.33 -16.86
C PHE A 287 -9.77 11.91 -17.21
N ARG A 288 -10.82 11.19 -16.86
CA ARG A 288 -12.20 11.65 -17.00
C ARG A 288 -12.88 11.51 -15.65
N LEU A 289 -13.32 12.65 -15.11
CA LEU A 289 -14.05 12.75 -13.87
C LEU A 289 -15.45 13.27 -14.13
N ASN A 290 -16.45 12.68 -13.51
CA ASN A 290 -17.85 13.07 -13.65
C ASN A 290 -18.45 13.31 -12.27
N TYR A 291 -19.17 14.40 -12.15
CA TYR A 291 -19.97 14.71 -10.98
C TYR A 291 -21.28 15.36 -11.41
N GLU A 292 -22.40 14.70 -11.13
CA GLU A 292 -23.74 15.16 -11.51
C GLU A 292 -23.82 15.62 -12.98
N LYS A 293 -23.89 16.94 -13.22
CA LYS A 293 -23.96 17.58 -14.54
C LYS A 293 -22.64 18.16 -15.01
N SER A 294 -21.59 18.05 -14.21
CA SER A 294 -20.24 18.51 -14.51
C SER A 294 -19.35 17.35 -14.93
N ASN A 295 -18.49 17.59 -15.91
CA ASN A 295 -17.47 16.62 -16.31
C ASN A 295 -16.12 17.33 -16.47
N PHE A 296 -15.05 16.59 -16.25
CA PHE A 296 -13.69 17.08 -16.39
C PHE A 296 -12.85 16.06 -17.15
N LEU A 297 -12.39 16.43 -18.33
CA LEU A 297 -11.46 15.67 -19.15
C LEU A 297 -10.15 16.42 -19.26
N GLY A 298 -9.04 15.76 -18.93
CA GLY A 298 -7.74 16.40 -18.95
C GLY A 298 -6.57 15.45 -18.93
N SER A 299 -5.39 16.04 -18.88
CA SER A 299 -4.12 15.34 -18.65
C SER A 299 -3.25 16.14 -17.66
N PHE A 300 -2.41 15.44 -16.93
CA PHE A 300 -1.52 16.05 -15.96
C PHE A 300 -0.10 15.50 -16.11
N TYR A 301 0.87 16.37 -16.03
CA TYR A 301 2.28 16.00 -16.08
C TYR A 301 3.03 16.66 -14.93
N LEU A 302 3.72 15.86 -14.13
CA LEU A 302 4.62 16.29 -13.07
C LEU A 302 6.05 15.94 -13.47
N ASN A 303 6.91 16.96 -13.65
CA ASN A 303 8.34 16.74 -13.96
C ASN A 303 9.22 16.83 -12.71
N SER A 304 8.77 17.60 -11.69
CA SER A 304 9.43 17.74 -10.38
C SER A 304 8.44 18.41 -9.43
N SER A 305 8.74 18.45 -8.13
CA SER A 305 7.90 19.14 -7.13
C SER A 305 7.60 20.61 -7.47
N SER A 306 8.39 21.24 -8.35
CA SER A 306 8.25 22.64 -8.77
C SER A 306 7.86 22.82 -10.24
N SER A 307 7.63 21.73 -10.98
CA SER A 307 7.32 21.80 -12.42
C SER A 307 6.20 20.83 -12.77
N PHE A 308 5.02 21.38 -13.10
CA PHE A 308 3.88 20.62 -13.55
C PHE A 308 3.13 21.30 -14.68
N LYS A 309 2.33 20.53 -15.42
CA LYS A 309 1.41 21.00 -16.44
C LYS A 309 0.09 20.24 -16.33
N LEU A 310 -1.00 20.98 -16.13
CA LEU A 310 -2.37 20.50 -16.26
C LEU A 310 -2.92 20.99 -17.60
N THR A 311 -3.43 20.09 -18.42
CA THR A 311 -4.17 20.42 -19.64
C THR A 311 -5.62 20.08 -19.45
N ILE A 312 -6.48 21.07 -19.54
CA ILE A 312 -7.93 20.93 -19.50
C ILE A 312 -8.40 20.80 -20.95
N GLN A 313 -8.76 19.62 -21.38
CA GLN A 313 -9.30 19.38 -22.72
C GLN A 313 -10.76 19.83 -22.77
N GLU A 314 -11.51 19.45 -21.76
CA GLU A 314 -12.91 19.82 -21.58
C GLU A 314 -13.24 19.83 -20.09
N PHE A 315 -13.76 20.94 -19.61
CA PHE A 315 -14.37 21.04 -18.29
C PHE A 315 -15.74 21.67 -18.43
N SER A 316 -16.77 20.86 -18.47
CA SER A 316 -18.15 21.33 -18.47
C SER A 316 -18.63 21.46 -17.04
N LEU A 317 -18.80 22.70 -16.59
CA LEU A 317 -19.11 23.06 -15.22
C LEU A 317 -20.55 23.51 -15.08
N ASN A 318 -21.30 22.86 -14.20
CA ASN A 318 -22.60 23.33 -13.75
C ASN A 318 -22.41 24.09 -12.42
N PRO A 319 -22.80 25.37 -12.34
CA PRO A 319 -22.60 26.16 -11.11
C PRO A 319 -23.28 25.61 -9.87
N LYS A 320 -24.34 24.82 -10.00
CA LYS A 320 -25.00 24.17 -8.87
C LYS A 320 -24.12 23.10 -8.24
N ASP A 321 -23.33 22.42 -9.05
CA ASP A 321 -22.45 21.35 -8.58
C ASP A 321 -21.26 21.93 -7.78
N ILE A 322 -20.87 23.19 -8.04
CA ILE A 322 -19.82 23.88 -7.25
C ILE A 322 -20.26 24.07 -5.81
N GLU A 323 -21.52 24.44 -5.61
CA GLU A 323 -22.07 24.70 -4.26
C GLU A 323 -22.02 23.46 -3.37
N THR A 324 -22.21 22.28 -3.99
CA THR A 324 -22.15 20.98 -3.32
C THR A 324 -20.71 20.47 -3.15
N LEU A 325 -19.88 20.61 -4.16
CA LEU A 325 -18.47 20.18 -4.10
C LEU A 325 -17.63 21.03 -3.17
N PHE A 326 -17.90 22.33 -3.09
CA PHE A 326 -17.14 23.31 -2.32
C PHE A 326 -18.03 24.13 -1.39
N PRO A 327 -18.63 23.52 -0.36
CA PRO A 327 -19.55 24.20 0.55
C PRO A 327 -18.91 25.36 1.35
N SER A 328 -17.58 25.41 1.40
CA SER A 328 -16.81 26.49 2.04
C SER A 328 -16.65 27.74 1.20
N LEU A 329 -17.03 27.72 -0.09
CA LEU A 329 -16.99 28.93 -0.93
C LEU A 329 -18.02 29.97 -0.47
N GLU A 330 -17.59 31.23 -0.49
CA GLU A 330 -18.48 32.35 -0.17
C GLU A 330 -19.68 32.39 -1.13
N LYS A 331 -20.87 32.62 -0.59
CA LYS A 331 -22.10 32.67 -1.35
C LYS A 331 -22.08 33.70 -2.47
N SER A 332 -21.40 34.83 -2.28
CA SER A 332 -21.17 35.85 -3.29
C SER A 332 -20.45 35.32 -4.53
N SER A 333 -19.44 34.46 -4.34
CA SER A 333 -18.69 33.82 -5.41
C SER A 333 -19.55 32.80 -6.16
N ILE A 334 -20.35 32.03 -5.43
CA ILE A 334 -21.29 31.06 -6.02
C ILE A 334 -22.38 31.78 -6.84
N ASP A 335 -22.96 32.84 -6.29
CA ASP A 335 -23.99 33.64 -6.99
C ASP A 335 -23.41 34.33 -8.23
N PHE A 336 -22.16 34.72 -8.23
CA PHE A 336 -21.46 35.24 -9.39
C PHE A 336 -21.31 34.13 -10.45
N LEU A 337 -20.85 32.94 -10.07
CA LEU A 337 -20.67 31.80 -11.01
C LEU A 337 -21.99 31.33 -11.58
N LYS A 338 -23.11 31.39 -10.83
CA LYS A 338 -24.46 31.04 -11.32
C LYS A 338 -24.91 31.90 -12.50
N ARG A 339 -24.38 33.11 -12.68
CA ARG A 339 -24.71 33.98 -13.83
C ARG A 339 -24.18 33.47 -15.16
N PHE A 340 -23.11 32.65 -15.13
CA PHE A 340 -22.54 32.08 -16.33
C PHE A 340 -23.29 30.85 -16.84
N GLU A 341 -24.22 30.30 -16.04
CA GLU A 341 -24.94 29.05 -16.30
C GLU A 341 -23.97 27.88 -16.61
N LYS A 342 -24.32 26.97 -17.50
CA LYS A 342 -23.40 25.91 -17.92
C LYS A 342 -22.22 26.53 -18.65
N THR A 343 -21.03 26.24 -18.17
CA THR A 343 -19.78 26.84 -18.66
C THR A 343 -18.84 25.73 -19.13
N ASN A 344 -18.29 25.89 -20.34
CA ASN A 344 -17.25 24.99 -20.83
C ASN A 344 -15.91 25.71 -20.74
N ILE A 345 -14.94 25.04 -20.12
CA ILE A 345 -13.60 25.56 -19.89
C ILE A 345 -12.60 24.64 -20.55
N SER A 346 -11.65 25.21 -21.30
CA SER A 346 -10.50 24.49 -21.83
C SER A 346 -9.23 25.31 -21.65
N GLY A 347 -8.06 24.68 -21.65
CA GLY A 347 -6.82 25.43 -21.55
C GLY A 347 -5.71 24.71 -20.81
N THR A 348 -4.77 25.49 -20.29
CA THR A 348 -3.59 24.94 -19.61
C THR A 348 -3.22 25.75 -18.37
N LEU A 349 -2.83 25.04 -17.31
CA LEU A 349 -2.15 25.57 -16.16
C LEU A 349 -0.75 24.92 -16.10
N ALA A 350 0.30 25.72 -16.16
CA ALA A 350 1.66 25.24 -16.07
C ALA A 350 2.42 25.98 -14.99
N SER A 351 3.27 25.25 -14.29
CA SER A 351 4.20 25.79 -13.31
C SER A 351 5.61 25.33 -13.64
N GLN A 352 6.56 26.26 -13.62
CA GLN A 352 7.97 25.97 -13.77
C GLN A 352 8.75 26.82 -12.77
N SER A 353 9.19 26.21 -11.68
CA SER A 353 9.84 26.89 -10.54
C SER A 353 8.94 28.02 -9.99
N ALA A 354 9.38 29.27 -10.07
CA ALA A 354 8.65 30.45 -9.60
C ALA A 354 7.69 31.06 -10.63
N ASN A 355 7.59 30.47 -11.83
CA ASN A 355 6.76 30.99 -12.92
C ASN A 355 5.54 30.10 -13.12
N HIS A 356 4.38 30.70 -13.07
CA HIS A 356 3.11 30.01 -13.31
C HIS A 356 2.39 30.68 -14.48
N LYS A 357 1.88 29.87 -15.41
CA LYS A 357 1.13 30.33 -16.57
C LYS A 357 -0.25 29.70 -16.58
N LEU A 358 -1.26 30.53 -16.73
CA LEU A 358 -2.65 30.13 -16.86
C LEU A 358 -3.18 30.65 -18.19
N ASN A 359 -3.58 29.76 -19.09
CA ASN A 359 -4.26 30.09 -20.33
C ASN A 359 -5.57 29.33 -20.34
N LEU A 360 -6.69 30.03 -20.23
CA LEU A 360 -8.04 29.44 -20.24
C LEU A 360 -8.90 30.11 -21.30
N LEU A 361 -9.67 29.29 -21.98
CA LEU A 361 -10.83 29.68 -22.78
C LEU A 361 -12.06 29.23 -21.99
N VAL A 362 -12.93 30.17 -21.69
CA VAL A 362 -14.18 29.96 -20.95
C VAL A 362 -15.33 30.33 -21.89
N ASP A 363 -16.13 29.37 -22.29
CA ASP A 363 -17.32 29.59 -23.08
C ASP A 363 -18.57 29.44 -22.22
N SER A 364 -19.36 30.48 -22.15
CA SER A 364 -20.54 30.55 -21.29
C SER A 364 -21.68 31.26 -22.00
N ARG A 365 -22.86 31.30 -21.38
CA ARG A 365 -24.02 32.08 -21.90
C ARG A 365 -23.70 33.57 -22.14
N LEU A 366 -22.76 34.13 -21.38
CA LEU A 366 -22.35 35.54 -21.51
C LEU A 366 -21.38 35.76 -22.67
N GLY A 367 -20.98 34.72 -23.38
CA GLY A 367 -20.01 34.73 -24.46
C GLY A 367 -18.66 34.12 -24.04
N PRO A 368 -17.74 33.99 -25.02
CA PRO A 368 -16.40 33.45 -24.77
C PRO A 368 -15.53 34.49 -24.06
N LEU A 369 -14.77 34.02 -23.04
CA LEU A 369 -13.77 34.80 -22.33
C LEU A 369 -12.45 34.07 -22.45
N GLN A 370 -11.36 34.81 -22.69
CA GLN A 370 -10.03 34.25 -22.72
C GLN A 370 -9.19 34.87 -21.61
N PHE A 371 -8.60 34.04 -20.80
CA PHE A 371 -7.72 34.41 -19.68
C PHE A 371 -6.30 34.00 -19.99
N ASN A 372 -5.37 34.95 -19.99
CA ASN A 372 -3.93 34.69 -20.10
C ASN A 372 -3.23 35.39 -18.95
N PHE A 373 -2.75 34.63 -17.99
CA PHE A 373 -2.07 35.16 -16.81
C PHE A 373 -0.70 34.54 -16.63
N ASP A 374 0.28 35.40 -16.42
CA ASP A 374 1.62 35.00 -15.97
C ASP A 374 1.80 35.48 -14.52
N PHE A 375 2.09 34.54 -13.63
CA PHE A 375 2.34 34.81 -12.22
C PHE A 375 3.82 34.56 -11.94
N PHE A 376 4.48 35.54 -11.32
CA PHE A 376 5.88 35.44 -10.97
C PHE A 376 6.05 35.58 -9.45
N GLN A 377 6.70 34.60 -8.82
CA GLN A 377 7.11 34.70 -7.42
C GLN A 377 8.52 35.22 -7.33
N LYS A 378 8.72 36.43 -6.80
CA LYS A 378 10.04 37.07 -6.62
C LYS A 378 10.42 37.05 -5.13
N GLY A 379 11.29 36.10 -4.73
CA GLY A 379 11.79 35.99 -3.35
C GLY A 379 10.80 35.32 -2.37
N SER A 380 11.14 35.31 -1.08
CA SER A 380 10.37 34.69 -0.01
C SER A 380 9.12 35.48 0.44
N GLN A 381 8.85 36.65 -0.14
CA GLN A 381 7.63 37.41 0.12
C GLN A 381 6.58 37.09 -0.95
N MET A 382 5.39 36.65 -0.51
CA MET A 382 4.22 36.40 -1.35
C MET A 382 3.61 37.71 -1.87
N ASN A 383 4.31 38.39 -2.75
CA ASN A 383 3.72 39.44 -3.58
C ASN A 383 3.76 38.97 -5.04
N PRO A 384 2.72 38.29 -5.53
CA PRO A 384 2.68 37.88 -6.92
C PRO A 384 2.56 39.10 -7.82
N PHE A 385 3.44 39.20 -8.82
CA PHE A 385 3.26 40.13 -9.92
C PHE A 385 2.34 39.45 -10.94
N TYR A 386 1.28 40.16 -11.34
CA TYR A 386 0.32 39.69 -12.35
C TYR A 386 0.55 40.44 -13.65
N LYS A 387 0.63 39.73 -14.75
CA LYS A 387 0.46 40.28 -16.09
C LYS A 387 -0.62 39.44 -16.77
N GLY A 388 -1.79 40.04 -17.03
CA GLY A 388 -2.91 39.32 -17.61
C GLY A 388 -3.64 40.14 -18.67
N GLN A 389 -4.31 39.43 -19.57
CA GLN A 389 -5.31 39.95 -20.52
C GLN A 389 -6.58 39.13 -20.34
N ILE A 390 -7.71 39.83 -20.33
CA ILE A 390 -9.05 39.24 -20.32
C ILE A 390 -9.67 39.55 -21.67
#